data_e7777f225c3044001e5b559c86b38563
#
_entry.id   e7777f225c3044001e5b559c86b38563
#
_cell.length_a   1.000
_cell.length_b   1.000
_cell.length_c   1.000
_cell.angle_alpha   90.00
_cell.angle_beta   90.00
_cell.angle_gamma   90.00
#
_symmetry.space_group_name_H-M   'P 1'
#
loop_
_entity.id
_entity.type
_entity.pdbx_description
1 polymer ?
#
loop_
_entity_poly.entity_id
_entity_poly.type
_entity_poly.pdbx_seq_one_letter_code
_entity_poly.pdbx_strand_id
1 'polypeptide(L)'
;LVESFMLLDSMKNKKVLLITGDMLSHKVSRRDRASRPITGDGVAISVIENSLNTGDIYASIKNNGKAAFSVYIPAGGSKIPITEETGIEREDEFGNWRNLQQLCMQGDLVFNFIINDTPVMIEELMTEAKEIKENVDYFICHQSSVFTLKKLREHLGVSKEKLPNDIVPIYGNSSSATIPVTLTHHFSDMFKDKNINRIMFAAFGTGLSLGAVLMDVPKFDYCEFIEYAHSNAQL
;
A
#
# COMPACT_ATOMS: atom_id res chain seq x y z
N LEU A 1 8.16 -2.39 -6.38
CA LEU A 1 8.88 -1.22 -6.87
C LEU A 1 10.39 -1.40 -6.70
N VAL A 2 10.90 -1.74 -5.52
CA VAL A 2 12.34 -1.95 -5.27
C VAL A 2 12.91 -3.04 -6.19
N GLU A 3 12.24 -4.18 -6.33
CA GLU A 3 12.65 -5.23 -7.27
C GLU A 3 12.70 -4.73 -8.72
N SER A 4 11.76 -3.85 -9.11
CA SER A 4 11.78 -3.25 -10.45
C SER A 4 13.04 -2.42 -10.70
N PHE A 5 13.48 -1.67 -9.68
CA PHE A 5 14.72 -0.89 -9.77
C PHE A 5 15.95 -1.81 -9.88
N MET A 6 16.02 -2.86 -9.06
CA MET A 6 17.13 -3.84 -9.12
C MET A 6 17.20 -4.53 -10.48
N LEU A 7 16.06 -4.87 -11.08
CA LEU A 7 16.00 -5.44 -12.43
C LEU A 7 16.52 -4.44 -13.48
N LEU A 8 16.09 -3.18 -13.40
CA LEU A 8 16.49 -2.15 -14.36
C LEU A 8 17.98 -1.78 -14.26
N ASP A 9 18.55 -1.83 -13.05
CA ASP A 9 19.98 -1.60 -12.86
C ASP A 9 20.85 -2.60 -13.65
N SER A 10 20.38 -3.85 -13.74
CA SER A 10 21.02 -4.92 -14.50
C SER A 10 20.69 -4.91 -16.00
N MET A 11 19.65 -4.22 -16.45
CA MET A 11 19.09 -4.28 -17.80
C MET A 11 19.01 -2.90 -18.48
N LYS A 12 20.10 -2.47 -19.13
CA LYS A 12 20.14 -1.20 -19.86
C LYS A 12 19.05 -1.13 -20.95
N ASN A 13 18.43 0.06 -21.09
CA ASN A 13 17.41 0.35 -22.13
C ASN A 13 16.20 -0.60 -22.13
N LYS A 14 15.82 -1.12 -20.97
CA LYS A 14 14.62 -1.93 -20.79
C LYS A 14 13.57 -1.16 -19.98
N LYS A 15 12.36 -1.66 -20.04
CA LYS A 15 11.23 -1.22 -19.22
C LYS A 15 10.74 -2.39 -18.40
N VAL A 16 10.32 -2.11 -17.16
CA VAL A 16 9.64 -3.07 -16.28
C VAL A 16 8.18 -2.68 -16.19
N LEU A 17 7.30 -3.64 -16.43
CA LEU A 17 5.88 -3.51 -16.19
C LEU A 17 5.58 -4.04 -14.78
N LEU A 18 5.28 -3.13 -13.85
CA LEU A 18 4.86 -3.47 -12.51
C LEU A 18 3.33 -3.49 -12.45
N ILE A 19 2.75 -4.65 -12.20
CA ILE A 19 1.31 -4.82 -12.01
C ILE A 19 1.06 -5.10 -10.54
N THR A 20 0.24 -4.28 -9.89
CA THR A 20 -0.20 -4.45 -8.50
C THR A 20 -1.70 -4.51 -8.46
N GLY A 21 -2.26 -5.44 -7.70
CA GLY A 21 -3.72 -5.57 -7.61
C GLY A 21 -4.14 -6.63 -6.61
N ASP A 22 -5.30 -6.42 -6.04
CA ASP A 22 -5.94 -7.30 -5.08
C ASP A 22 -7.46 -7.27 -5.22
N MET A 23 -8.07 -8.43 -4.97
CA MET A 23 -9.52 -8.61 -4.86
C MET A 23 -9.86 -9.05 -3.43
N LEU A 24 -9.53 -8.20 -2.46
CA LEU A 24 -9.70 -8.48 -1.03
C LEU A 24 -11.17 -8.66 -0.65
N SER A 25 -12.10 -8.05 -1.38
CA SER A 25 -13.53 -8.20 -1.15
C SER A 25 -13.98 -9.67 -1.16
N HIS A 26 -13.27 -10.53 -1.89
CA HIS A 26 -13.51 -11.98 -1.97
C HIS A 26 -12.91 -12.75 -0.78
N LYS A 27 -12.00 -12.14 -0.04
CA LYS A 27 -11.30 -12.77 1.10
C LYS A 27 -11.75 -12.24 2.44
N VAL A 28 -12.58 -11.20 2.46
CA VAL A 28 -13.10 -10.59 3.69
C VAL A 28 -14.55 -11.02 3.91
N SER A 29 -14.87 -11.49 5.11
CA SER A 29 -16.24 -11.83 5.46
C SER A 29 -17.16 -10.61 5.37
N ARG A 30 -18.35 -10.80 4.83
CA ARG A 30 -19.41 -9.75 4.82
C ARG A 30 -19.90 -9.39 6.23
N ARG A 31 -19.63 -10.27 7.21
CA ARG A 31 -20.01 -10.13 8.62
C ARG A 31 -18.84 -9.70 9.51
N ASP A 32 -17.72 -9.33 8.93
CA ASP A 32 -16.55 -8.79 9.65
C ASP A 32 -16.62 -7.26 9.68
N ARG A 33 -16.91 -6.71 10.85
CA ARG A 33 -17.02 -5.27 11.06
C ARG A 33 -15.67 -4.55 11.16
N ALA A 34 -14.59 -5.30 11.37
CA ALA A 34 -13.24 -4.74 11.50
C ALA A 34 -12.60 -4.45 10.14
N SER A 35 -12.73 -5.35 9.18
CA SER A 35 -12.06 -5.23 7.88
C SER A 35 -13.01 -4.90 6.72
N ARG A 36 -14.26 -5.41 6.73
CA ARG A 36 -15.19 -5.22 5.62
C ARG A 36 -15.47 -3.75 5.25
N PRO A 37 -15.69 -2.84 6.22
CA PRO A 37 -16.04 -1.44 5.89
C PRO A 37 -14.94 -0.66 5.18
N ILE A 38 -13.68 -1.10 5.30
CA ILE A 38 -12.53 -0.41 4.70
C ILE A 38 -11.99 -1.13 3.46
N THR A 39 -12.47 -2.35 3.17
CA THR A 39 -11.96 -3.15 2.06
C THR A 39 -12.42 -2.63 0.71
N GLY A 40 -11.50 -2.57 -0.25
CA GLY A 40 -11.76 -2.29 -1.66
C GLY A 40 -10.94 -3.20 -2.56
N ASP A 41 -11.30 -3.25 -3.83
CA ASP A 41 -10.58 -3.97 -4.87
C ASP A 41 -9.97 -2.96 -5.84
N GLY A 42 -8.83 -3.29 -6.42
CA GLY A 42 -8.18 -2.42 -7.37
C GLY A 42 -6.99 -3.07 -8.05
N VAL A 43 -6.67 -2.56 -9.21
CA VAL A 43 -5.47 -2.91 -9.96
C VAL A 43 -4.78 -1.65 -10.46
N ALA A 44 -3.47 -1.66 -10.50
CA ALA A 44 -2.67 -0.61 -11.09
C ALA A 44 -1.55 -1.18 -11.95
N ILE A 45 -1.23 -0.47 -13.00
CA ILE A 45 -0.14 -0.82 -13.93
C ILE A 45 0.81 0.37 -13.97
N SER A 46 2.08 0.11 -13.69
CA SER A 46 3.14 1.12 -13.74
C SER A 46 4.25 0.67 -14.70
N VAL A 47 4.62 1.52 -15.62
CA VAL A 47 5.80 1.30 -16.49
C VAL A 47 6.97 2.04 -15.86
N ILE A 48 8.05 1.32 -15.57
CA ILE A 48 9.25 1.85 -14.94
C ILE A 48 10.40 1.69 -15.92
N GLU A 49 11.16 2.75 -16.11
CA GLU A 49 12.34 2.77 -16.99
C GLU A 49 13.47 3.61 -16.38
N ASN A 50 14.68 3.40 -16.85
CA ASN A 50 15.82 4.21 -16.43
C ASN A 50 15.71 5.63 -17.01
N SER A 51 15.97 6.64 -16.18
CA SER A 51 16.07 8.03 -16.58
C SER A 51 17.48 8.57 -16.30
N LEU A 52 18.00 9.37 -17.20
CA LEU A 52 19.32 10.01 -17.04
C LEU A 52 19.29 11.21 -16.08
N ASN A 53 18.12 11.72 -15.75
CA ASN A 53 17.92 12.98 -15.02
C ASN A 53 17.35 12.78 -13.62
N THR A 54 17.39 11.58 -13.06
CA THR A 54 16.91 11.28 -11.70
C THR A 54 18.10 11.10 -10.76
N GLY A 55 17.94 11.59 -9.52
CA GLY A 55 18.90 11.41 -8.45
C GLY A 55 18.93 9.97 -7.90
N ASP A 56 19.64 9.79 -6.79
CA ASP A 56 19.73 8.52 -6.09
C ASP A 56 18.37 8.08 -5.55
N ILE A 57 18.16 6.76 -5.59
CA ILE A 57 17.00 6.10 -4.98
C ILE A 57 17.44 5.48 -3.67
N TYR A 58 16.80 5.85 -2.60
CA TYR A 58 16.99 5.26 -1.28
C TYR A 58 15.81 4.35 -0.95
N ALA A 59 16.08 3.14 -0.48
CA ALA A 59 15.04 2.18 -0.15
C ALA A 59 15.36 1.43 1.15
N SER A 60 14.33 1.19 1.97
CA SER A 60 14.43 0.39 3.18
C SER A 60 13.27 -0.60 3.23
N ILE A 61 13.56 -1.85 3.60
CA ILE A 61 12.55 -2.90 3.83
C ILE A 61 12.83 -3.52 5.19
N LYS A 62 11.81 -3.56 6.04
CA LYS A 62 11.86 -4.16 7.39
C LYS A 62 10.74 -5.17 7.56
N ASN A 63 11.01 -6.26 8.25
CA ASN A 63 10.02 -7.30 8.55
C ASN A 63 9.99 -7.61 10.05
N ASN A 64 8.79 -7.73 10.61
CA ASN A 64 8.54 -8.16 11.98
C ASN A 64 7.75 -9.49 11.99
N GLY A 65 8.44 -10.59 11.85
CA GLY A 65 7.84 -11.93 11.84
C GLY A 65 7.18 -12.34 13.17
N LYS A 66 7.48 -11.66 14.28
CA LYS A 66 6.81 -11.90 15.57
C LYS A 66 5.32 -11.54 15.52
N ALA A 67 4.96 -10.61 14.62
CA ALA A 67 3.60 -10.14 14.42
C ALA A 67 2.91 -10.79 13.20
N ALA A 68 3.40 -11.91 12.70
CA ALA A 68 2.92 -12.56 11.47
C ALA A 68 1.42 -12.90 11.49
N PHE A 69 0.88 -13.20 12.65
CA PHE A 69 -0.54 -13.56 12.82
C PHE A 69 -1.46 -12.33 13.09
N SER A 70 -0.94 -11.12 13.00
CA SER A 70 -1.78 -9.92 13.14
C SER A 70 -2.64 -9.65 11.90
N VAL A 71 -2.20 -10.09 10.72
CA VAL A 71 -2.99 -10.05 9.47
C VAL A 71 -2.66 -11.29 8.65
N TYR A 72 -3.62 -12.20 8.52
CA TYR A 72 -3.39 -13.45 7.79
C TYR A 72 -4.70 -14.13 7.38
N ILE A 73 -4.61 -15.10 6.48
CA ILE A 73 -5.69 -16.04 6.16
C ILE A 73 -5.26 -17.41 6.71
N PRO A 74 -5.98 -17.99 7.67
CA PRO A 74 -5.57 -19.24 8.33
C PRO A 74 -5.44 -20.44 7.42
N ALA A 75 -6.41 -20.62 6.51
CA ALA A 75 -6.45 -21.77 5.60
C ALA A 75 -6.25 -21.34 4.13
N GLY A 76 -5.76 -22.27 3.32
CA GLY A 76 -5.50 -22.07 1.90
C GLY A 76 -4.08 -22.42 1.48
N GLY A 77 -3.21 -22.70 2.46
CA GLY A 77 -1.86 -23.22 2.22
C GLY A 77 -1.73 -24.71 2.53
N SER A 78 -0.52 -25.24 2.40
CA SER A 78 -0.22 -26.68 2.64
C SER A 78 -0.40 -27.10 4.11
N LYS A 79 -0.25 -26.17 5.06
CA LYS A 79 -0.41 -26.44 6.49
C LYS A 79 -1.86 -26.68 6.89
N ILE A 80 -2.77 -25.86 6.38
CA ILE A 80 -4.23 -25.95 6.58
C ILE A 80 -4.88 -25.81 5.21
N PRO A 81 -5.19 -26.92 4.52
CA PRO A 81 -5.82 -26.86 3.21
C PRO A 81 -7.28 -26.39 3.29
N ILE A 82 -7.81 -25.96 2.17
CA ILE A 82 -9.23 -25.66 2.03
C ILE A 82 -10.04 -26.94 2.13
N THR A 83 -11.02 -26.97 3.06
CA THR A 83 -11.97 -28.08 3.26
C THR A 83 -13.36 -27.49 3.58
N GLU A 84 -14.39 -28.34 3.61
CA GLU A 84 -15.71 -27.91 4.06
C GLU A 84 -15.67 -27.39 5.51
N GLU A 85 -14.90 -28.03 6.37
CA GLU A 85 -14.74 -27.60 7.77
C GLU A 85 -14.10 -26.22 7.90
N THR A 86 -13.05 -25.91 7.11
CA THR A 86 -12.41 -24.60 7.13
C THR A 86 -13.30 -23.50 6.54
N GLY A 87 -14.37 -23.86 5.83
CA GLY A 87 -15.41 -22.97 5.30
C GLY A 87 -16.53 -22.63 6.30
N ILE A 88 -16.57 -23.27 7.48
CA ILE A 88 -17.61 -23.02 8.48
C ILE A 88 -17.36 -21.69 9.19
N GLU A 89 -18.32 -20.76 9.09
CA GLU A 89 -18.24 -19.47 9.80
C GLU A 89 -18.41 -19.65 11.31
N ARG A 90 -17.58 -18.94 12.06
CA ARG A 90 -17.62 -18.89 13.53
C ARG A 90 -17.53 -17.44 13.99
N GLU A 91 -18.16 -17.16 15.12
CA GLU A 91 -18.08 -15.85 15.77
C GLU A 91 -16.82 -15.76 16.62
N ASP A 92 -16.09 -14.64 16.50
CA ASP A 92 -14.97 -14.33 17.37
C ASP A 92 -15.43 -13.58 18.64
N GLU A 93 -14.53 -13.39 19.58
CA GLU A 93 -14.79 -12.67 20.84
C GLU A 93 -15.25 -11.20 20.67
N PHE A 94 -15.06 -10.64 19.48
CA PHE A 94 -15.46 -9.27 19.13
C PHE A 94 -16.76 -9.19 18.32
N GLY A 95 -17.43 -10.34 18.09
CA GLY A 95 -18.67 -10.44 17.34
C GLY A 95 -18.52 -10.37 15.84
N ASN A 96 -17.31 -10.64 15.31
CA ASN A 96 -17.10 -10.80 13.87
C ASN A 96 -17.26 -12.26 13.48
N TRP A 97 -17.94 -12.51 12.37
CA TRP A 97 -18.15 -13.86 11.84
C TRP A 97 -17.23 -14.11 10.67
N ARG A 98 -16.36 -15.11 10.79
CA ARG A 98 -15.40 -15.49 9.75
C ARG A 98 -15.22 -17.01 9.72
N ASN A 99 -14.82 -17.50 8.55
CA ASN A 99 -14.26 -18.84 8.44
C ASN A 99 -12.73 -18.77 8.29
N LEU A 100 -12.07 -19.92 8.32
CA LEU A 100 -10.61 -19.97 8.24
C LEU A 100 -10.05 -19.62 6.86
N GLN A 101 -10.88 -19.54 5.81
CA GLN A 101 -10.49 -19.16 4.45
C GLN A 101 -10.58 -17.65 4.22
N GLN A 102 -10.92 -16.88 5.26
CA GLN A 102 -11.11 -15.43 5.20
C GLN A 102 -10.05 -14.69 6.01
N LEU A 103 -9.84 -13.44 5.67
CA LEU A 103 -8.86 -12.57 6.31
C LEU A 103 -9.21 -12.38 7.80
N CYS A 104 -8.22 -12.60 8.64
CA CYS A 104 -8.23 -12.24 10.06
C CYS A 104 -7.29 -11.06 10.29
N MET A 105 -7.75 -10.05 11.00
CA MET A 105 -6.96 -8.86 11.32
C MET A 105 -7.14 -8.46 12.79
N GLN A 106 -6.02 -8.28 13.48
CA GLN A 106 -5.94 -7.68 14.82
C GLN A 106 -5.59 -6.20 14.64
N GLY A 107 -6.63 -5.38 14.53
CA GLY A 107 -6.50 -3.99 14.09
C GLY A 107 -5.64 -3.12 15.00
N ASP A 108 -5.65 -3.35 16.31
CA ASP A 108 -4.86 -2.66 17.32
C ASP A 108 -3.35 -2.94 17.16
N LEU A 109 -2.96 -4.20 16.92
CA LEU A 109 -1.57 -4.57 16.69
C LEU A 109 -1.04 -3.98 15.38
N VAL A 110 -1.86 -4.05 14.33
CA VAL A 110 -1.51 -3.45 13.03
C VAL A 110 -1.39 -1.94 13.14
N PHE A 111 -2.32 -1.29 13.81
CA PHE A 111 -2.29 0.15 14.06
C PHE A 111 -1.03 0.57 14.81
N ASN A 112 -0.72 -0.09 15.94
CA ASN A 112 0.45 0.21 16.74
C ASN A 112 1.75 0.02 15.95
N PHE A 113 1.85 -1.03 15.16
CA PHE A 113 3.00 -1.26 14.28
C PHE A 113 3.15 -0.12 13.27
N ILE A 114 2.09 0.30 12.60
CA ILE A 114 2.16 1.39 11.62
C ILE A 114 2.61 2.69 12.27
N ILE A 115 2.03 3.06 13.41
CA ILE A 115 2.28 4.36 14.04
C ILE A 115 3.65 4.44 14.69
N ASN A 116 4.17 3.33 15.23
CA ASN A 116 5.46 3.33 15.90
C ASN A 116 6.62 3.08 14.93
N ASP A 117 6.49 2.11 14.02
CA ASP A 117 7.64 1.66 13.23
C ASP A 117 7.78 2.41 11.89
N THR A 118 6.67 2.88 11.29
CA THR A 118 6.75 3.59 9.99
C THR A 118 7.46 4.95 10.10
N PRO A 119 7.17 5.83 11.09
CA PRO A 119 7.90 7.09 11.23
C PRO A 119 9.39 6.87 11.43
N VAL A 120 9.77 5.91 12.28
CA VAL A 120 11.18 5.58 12.54
C VAL A 120 11.88 5.15 11.26
N MET A 121 11.26 4.27 10.45
CA MET A 121 11.83 3.86 9.16
C MET A 121 12.01 5.04 8.21
N ILE A 122 11.01 5.92 8.11
CA ILE A 122 11.06 7.10 7.24
C ILE A 122 12.19 8.04 7.69
N GLU A 123 12.33 8.30 8.99
CA GLU A 123 13.37 9.17 9.54
C GLU A 123 14.79 8.59 9.36
N GLU A 124 14.96 7.30 9.53
CA GLU A 124 16.22 6.61 9.24
C GLU A 124 16.59 6.74 7.76
N LEU A 125 15.64 6.49 6.86
CA LEU A 125 15.86 6.59 5.41
C LEU A 125 16.20 8.01 4.99
N MET A 126 15.53 9.02 5.54
CA MET A 126 15.82 10.42 5.29
C MET A 126 17.20 10.83 5.83
N THR A 127 17.59 10.31 6.98
CA THR A 127 18.93 10.54 7.56
C THR A 127 20.01 9.97 6.64
N GLU A 128 19.83 8.76 6.12
CA GLU A 128 20.74 8.12 5.16
C GLU A 128 20.85 8.93 3.86
N ALA A 129 19.71 9.41 3.37
CA ALA A 129 19.63 10.26 2.17
C ALA A 129 20.15 11.68 2.41
N LYS A 130 20.45 12.09 3.64
CA LYS A 130 20.77 13.47 4.04
C LYS A 130 19.68 14.45 3.65
N GLU A 131 18.43 14.03 3.78
CA GLU A 131 17.25 14.77 3.36
C GLU A 131 16.45 15.26 4.58
N ILE A 132 15.67 16.33 4.41
CA ILE A 132 14.77 16.88 5.42
C ILE A 132 13.32 16.85 4.92
N LYS A 133 12.35 16.80 5.83
CA LYS A 133 10.91 16.68 5.51
C LYS A 133 10.39 17.82 4.64
N GLU A 134 10.95 19.00 4.80
CA GLU A 134 10.58 20.19 4.07
C GLU A 134 10.82 20.07 2.56
N ASN A 135 11.90 19.38 2.18
CA ASN A 135 12.29 19.15 0.78
C ASN A 135 11.50 18.01 0.13
N VAL A 136 10.83 17.15 0.91
CA VAL A 136 9.97 16.12 0.37
C VAL A 136 8.64 16.75 -0.04
N ASP A 137 8.30 16.68 -1.32
CA ASP A 137 7.06 17.24 -1.86
C ASP A 137 5.85 16.47 -1.34
N TYR A 138 5.90 15.12 -1.38
CA TYR A 138 4.79 14.25 -0.98
C TYR A 138 5.25 12.98 -0.26
N PHE A 139 4.43 12.56 0.71
CA PHE A 139 4.50 11.28 1.40
C PHE A 139 3.32 10.43 0.92
N ILE A 140 3.55 9.55 -0.05
CA ILE A 140 2.52 8.70 -0.63
C ILE A 140 2.55 7.34 0.07
N CYS A 141 1.66 7.19 1.05
CA CYS A 141 1.59 6.02 1.88
C CYS A 141 0.48 5.05 1.43
N HIS A 142 0.67 3.78 1.70
CA HIS A 142 -0.39 2.78 1.60
C HIS A 142 -1.64 3.24 2.37
N GLN A 143 -2.80 3.22 1.74
CA GLN A 143 -4.05 3.73 2.28
C GLN A 143 -4.77 2.64 3.08
N SER A 144 -4.36 2.42 4.34
CA SER A 144 -4.98 1.42 5.22
C SER A 144 -6.33 1.86 5.79
N SER A 145 -6.37 3.06 6.38
CA SER A 145 -7.59 3.71 6.86
C SER A 145 -7.37 5.22 7.05
N VAL A 146 -8.45 5.99 7.00
CA VAL A 146 -8.41 7.45 7.23
C VAL A 146 -7.80 7.78 8.60
N PHE A 147 -8.19 7.02 9.62
CA PHE A 147 -7.72 7.24 11.00
C PHE A 147 -6.23 6.96 11.14
N THR A 148 -5.76 5.82 10.66
CA THR A 148 -4.35 5.43 10.75
C THR A 148 -3.45 6.43 10.04
N LEU A 149 -3.81 6.84 8.82
CA LEU A 149 -3.02 7.80 8.06
C LEU A 149 -3.06 9.21 8.67
N LYS A 150 -4.19 9.61 9.25
CA LYS A 150 -4.25 10.87 10.02
C LYS A 150 -3.24 10.83 11.19
N LYS A 151 -3.18 9.74 11.93
CA LYS A 151 -2.24 9.58 13.05
C LYS A 151 -0.79 9.51 12.58
N LEU A 152 -0.51 8.79 11.51
CA LEU A 152 0.82 8.76 10.89
C LEU A 152 1.28 10.16 10.46
N ARG A 153 0.41 10.92 9.82
CA ARG A 153 0.68 12.31 9.41
C ARG A 153 0.96 13.23 10.60
N GLU A 154 0.15 13.13 11.67
CA GLU A 154 0.37 13.88 12.92
C GLU A 154 1.73 13.54 13.53
N HIS A 155 2.13 12.28 13.52
CA HIS A 155 3.42 11.80 14.04
C HIS A 155 4.60 12.31 13.21
N LEU A 156 4.47 12.27 11.88
CA LEU A 156 5.48 12.79 10.96
C LEU A 156 5.57 14.31 10.95
N GLY A 157 4.55 15.03 11.47
CA GLY A 157 4.50 16.49 11.48
C GLY A 157 4.37 17.11 10.08
N VAL A 158 3.70 16.42 9.15
CA VAL A 158 3.49 16.89 7.76
C VAL A 158 2.04 17.30 7.53
N SER A 159 1.78 18.14 6.50
CA SER A 159 0.45 18.62 6.18
C SER A 159 -0.42 17.56 5.46
N LYS A 160 -1.74 17.79 5.39
CA LYS A 160 -2.66 16.88 4.68
C LYS A 160 -2.39 16.86 3.17
N GLU A 161 -1.96 17.96 2.62
CA GLU A 161 -1.62 18.11 1.20
C GLU A 161 -0.39 17.27 0.84
N LYS A 162 0.59 17.18 1.77
CA LYS A 162 1.77 16.32 1.59
C LYS A 162 1.48 14.84 1.84
N LEU A 163 0.56 14.48 2.73
CA LEU A 163 0.17 13.09 3.03
C LEU A 163 -1.36 12.96 3.02
N PRO A 164 -1.97 12.70 1.84
CA PRO A 164 -3.40 12.49 1.71
C PRO A 164 -3.84 11.19 2.42
N ASN A 165 -5.09 11.17 2.92
CA ASN A 165 -5.65 10.05 3.66
C ASN A 165 -7.13 9.78 3.34
N ASP A 166 -7.59 10.15 2.18
CA ASP A 166 -9.00 10.19 1.78
C ASP A 166 -9.37 9.23 0.64
N ILE A 167 -8.45 8.34 0.26
CA ILE A 167 -8.68 7.33 -0.79
C ILE A 167 -9.64 6.23 -0.31
N VAL A 168 -9.49 5.77 0.94
CA VAL A 168 -10.30 4.66 1.47
C VAL A 168 -11.81 4.92 1.45
N PRO A 169 -12.32 6.12 1.79
CA PRO A 169 -13.75 6.40 1.68
C PRO A 169 -14.31 6.35 0.25
N ILE A 170 -13.45 6.50 -0.76
CA ILE A 170 -13.85 6.55 -2.17
C ILE A 170 -13.71 5.17 -2.82
N TYR A 171 -12.55 4.52 -2.65
CA TYR A 171 -12.19 3.29 -3.37
C TYR A 171 -11.97 2.08 -2.45
N GLY A 172 -11.96 2.29 -1.13
CA GLY A 172 -11.56 1.28 -0.17
C GLY A 172 -10.04 1.06 -0.12
N ASN A 173 -9.63 0.21 0.80
CA ASN A 173 -8.26 -0.29 0.85
C ASN A 173 -8.10 -1.42 -0.18
N SER A 174 -7.54 -1.09 -1.32
CA SER A 174 -7.21 -2.03 -2.41
C SER A 174 -5.81 -2.64 -2.27
N SER A 175 -5.31 -2.78 -1.03
CA SER A 175 -4.02 -3.42 -0.72
C SER A 175 -2.85 -2.84 -1.54
N SER A 176 -2.23 -3.65 -2.38
CA SER A 176 -1.04 -3.28 -3.17
C SER A 176 -1.28 -2.17 -4.21
N ALA A 177 -2.53 -1.92 -4.61
CA ALA A 177 -2.87 -0.87 -5.57
C ALA A 177 -3.08 0.52 -4.93
N THR A 178 -3.14 0.64 -3.60
CA THR A 178 -3.50 1.92 -2.94
C THR A 178 -2.51 3.06 -3.22
N ILE A 179 -1.22 2.80 -3.29
CA ILE A 179 -0.20 3.83 -3.61
C ILE A 179 -0.40 4.37 -5.03
N PRO A 180 -0.42 3.56 -6.10
CA PRO A 180 -0.65 4.07 -7.43
C PRO A 180 -2.05 4.67 -7.61
N VAL A 181 -3.09 4.17 -6.92
CA VAL A 181 -4.43 4.81 -6.91
C VAL A 181 -4.34 6.21 -6.28
N THR A 182 -3.59 6.39 -5.19
CA THR A 182 -3.37 7.70 -4.59
C THR A 182 -2.66 8.64 -5.57
N LEU A 183 -1.63 8.14 -6.28
CA LEU A 183 -0.92 8.91 -7.30
C LEU A 183 -1.85 9.39 -8.40
N THR A 184 -2.63 8.48 -8.98
CA THR A 184 -3.50 8.82 -10.10
C THR A 184 -4.67 9.71 -9.68
N HIS A 185 -5.24 9.51 -8.48
CA HIS A 185 -6.36 10.30 -8.00
C HIS A 185 -5.98 11.75 -7.65
N HIS A 186 -4.89 11.95 -6.89
CA HIS A 186 -4.53 13.27 -6.38
C HIS A 186 -3.56 14.03 -7.26
N PHE A 187 -2.72 13.33 -8.00
CA PHE A 187 -1.52 13.93 -8.56
C PHE A 187 -1.38 13.77 -10.08
N SER A 188 -2.38 13.16 -10.76
CA SER A 188 -2.29 12.91 -12.20
C SER A 188 -1.98 14.17 -13.03
N ASP A 189 -2.62 15.29 -12.73
CA ASP A 189 -2.38 16.56 -13.47
C ASP A 189 -1.07 17.21 -13.06
N MET A 190 -0.71 17.14 -11.77
CA MET A 190 0.52 17.73 -11.27
C MET A 190 1.77 17.04 -11.81
N PHE A 191 1.75 15.70 -11.95
CA PHE A 191 2.85 14.95 -12.56
C PHE A 191 2.97 15.20 -14.07
N LYS A 192 1.96 15.78 -14.71
CA LYS A 192 2.05 16.24 -16.10
C LYS A 192 2.75 17.60 -16.23
N ASP A 193 2.70 18.43 -15.20
CA ASP A 193 3.17 19.82 -15.25
C ASP A 193 4.54 20.05 -14.61
N LYS A 194 4.82 19.41 -13.47
CA LYS A 194 6.10 19.54 -12.77
C LYS A 194 7.16 18.58 -13.32
N ASN A 195 8.35 19.11 -13.56
CA ASN A 195 9.44 18.31 -14.13
C ASN A 195 10.00 17.23 -13.21
N ILE A 196 10.09 17.48 -11.91
CA ILE A 196 10.59 16.51 -10.90
C ILE A 196 9.91 16.79 -9.56
N ASN A 197 9.52 15.71 -8.85
CA ASN A 197 9.02 15.78 -7.49
C ASN A 197 9.81 14.82 -6.59
N ARG A 198 10.22 15.30 -5.41
CA ARG A 198 10.86 14.45 -4.39
C ARG A 198 9.80 13.75 -3.57
N ILE A 199 9.68 12.43 -3.68
CA ILE A 199 8.59 11.66 -3.09
C ILE A 199 9.12 10.60 -2.13
N MET A 200 8.49 10.52 -0.96
CA MET A 200 8.58 9.42 -0.03
C MET A 200 7.40 8.47 -0.23
N PHE A 201 7.63 7.29 -0.75
CA PHE A 201 6.67 6.19 -0.75
C PHE A 201 6.83 5.38 0.53
N ALA A 202 5.73 5.01 1.18
CA ALA A 202 5.76 4.11 2.32
C ALA A 202 4.61 3.11 2.27
N ALA A 203 4.92 1.84 2.44
CA ALA A 203 3.95 0.74 2.46
C ALA A 203 4.12 -0.11 3.71
N PHE A 204 3.02 -0.61 4.21
CA PHE A 204 2.97 -1.53 5.34
C PHE A 204 1.89 -2.59 5.10
N GLY A 205 2.12 -3.79 5.57
CA GLY A 205 1.23 -4.91 5.31
C GLY A 205 1.57 -6.17 6.09
N THR A 206 1.03 -7.25 5.57
CA THR A 206 1.24 -8.59 6.16
C THR A 206 2.74 -8.91 6.28
N GLY A 207 3.06 -9.68 7.35
CA GLY A 207 4.44 -10.02 7.63
C GLY A 207 4.77 -9.87 9.13
N LEU A 208 4.51 -8.83 9.90
CA LEU A 208 4.23 -7.48 9.38
C LEU A 208 5.48 -6.95 8.67
N SER A 209 5.26 -6.26 7.59
CA SER A 209 6.35 -5.72 6.76
C SER A 209 6.17 -4.22 6.55
N LEU A 210 7.27 -3.50 6.49
CA LEU A 210 7.36 -2.11 6.10
C LEU A 210 8.28 -1.98 4.90
N GLY A 211 7.96 -1.08 3.99
CA GLY A 211 8.84 -0.65 2.91
C GLY A 211 8.75 0.84 2.71
N ALA A 212 9.88 1.51 2.56
CA ALA A 212 9.95 2.92 2.21
C ALA A 212 10.90 3.14 1.05
N VAL A 213 10.58 4.08 0.17
CA VAL A 213 11.41 4.51 -0.96
C VAL A 213 11.37 6.02 -1.04
N LEU A 214 12.52 6.65 -1.01
CA LEU A 214 12.70 8.08 -1.29
C LEU A 214 13.38 8.24 -2.64
N MET A 215 12.74 8.96 -3.56
CA MET A 215 13.25 9.14 -4.91
C MET A 215 12.73 10.42 -5.57
N ASP A 216 13.42 10.85 -6.59
CA ASP A 216 12.91 11.84 -7.52
C ASP A 216 12.00 11.16 -8.55
N VAL A 217 10.78 11.66 -8.65
CA VAL A 217 9.80 11.18 -9.63
C VAL A 217 9.70 12.23 -10.74
N PRO A 218 10.13 11.90 -11.95
CA PRO A 218 10.05 12.82 -13.08
C PRO A 218 8.60 12.98 -13.54
N LYS A 219 8.41 13.91 -14.46
CA LYS A 219 7.14 14.06 -15.17
C LYS A 219 6.71 12.73 -15.78
N PHE A 220 5.43 12.39 -15.63
CA PHE A 220 4.84 11.24 -16.29
C PHE A 220 4.35 11.59 -17.68
N ASP A 221 4.66 10.75 -18.66
CA ASP A 221 4.05 10.83 -19.99
C ASP A 221 2.56 10.47 -19.95
N TYR A 222 2.17 9.61 -19.02
CA TYR A 222 0.84 9.10 -18.83
C TYR A 222 0.55 8.83 -17.36
N CYS A 223 -0.54 9.37 -16.83
CA CYS A 223 -1.04 9.10 -15.49
C CYS A 223 -2.55 9.28 -15.49
N GLU A 224 -3.30 8.19 -15.54
CA GLU A 224 -4.75 8.22 -15.59
C GLU A 224 -5.38 7.25 -14.62
N PHE A 225 -6.55 7.61 -14.11
CA PHE A 225 -7.44 6.77 -13.34
C PHE A 225 -8.59 6.32 -14.26
N ILE A 226 -8.81 5.01 -14.30
CA ILE A 226 -9.86 4.40 -15.11
C ILE A 226 -10.83 3.68 -14.18
N GLU A 227 -12.10 4.10 -14.18
CA GLU A 227 -13.17 3.35 -13.54
C GLU A 227 -13.63 2.22 -14.46
N TYR A 228 -13.48 0.99 -14.00
CA TYR A 228 -14.03 -0.16 -14.69
C TYR A 228 -15.50 -0.39 -14.29
N ALA A 229 -16.41 0.02 -15.13
CA ALA A 229 -17.81 -0.34 -14.97
C ALA A 229 -18.05 -1.78 -15.48
N HIS A 230 -18.49 -2.68 -14.60
CA HIS A 230 -19.03 -3.96 -15.02
C HIS A 230 -20.20 -3.71 -15.98
N SER A 231 -19.96 -3.79 -17.28
CA SER A 231 -21.07 -4.09 -18.20
C SER A 231 -21.58 -5.47 -17.81
N ASN A 232 -22.89 -5.60 -17.58
CA ASN A 232 -23.58 -6.84 -17.21
C ASN A 232 -23.17 -8.02 -18.11
N ALA A 233 -21.98 -8.54 -17.98
CA ALA A 233 -21.60 -9.83 -18.51
C ALA A 233 -22.16 -10.85 -17.51
N GLN A 234 -23.31 -11.41 -17.86
CA GLN A 234 -23.83 -12.61 -17.24
C GLN A 234 -22.74 -13.69 -17.28
N LEU A 235 -22.16 -13.99 -16.10
CA LEU A 235 -21.43 -15.21 -15.84
C LEU A 235 -22.37 -16.25 -15.26
#